data_ca0a677000a03ad1fc08bf3631165330
#
_entry.id   ca0a677000a03ad1fc08bf3631165330
#
_cell.length_a   1.000
_cell.length_b   1.000
_cell.length_c   1.000
_cell.angle_alpha   90.00
_cell.angle_beta   90.00
_cell.angle_gamma   90.00
#
_symmetry.space_group_name_H-M   'P 1'
#
loop_
_entity.id
_entity.type
_entity.pdbx_description
1 polymer ?
#
loop_
_entity_poly.entity_id
_entity_poly.type
_entity_poly.pdbx_seq_one_letter_code
_entity_poly.pdbx_strand_id
1 'polypeptide(L)'
;MSIIENKTLVELHEGLRNKEFTSVELTKETFERIHALDPKVEAFVTLNEEEALQQAAAADEKGYGEEASMQGLPIGIKDNIVTRDLLTTASSRMLEDFNPIYDAHVMELLKAEGAVNVGKLNMDEFAMGGSTETSYFKKTKNPWDLTKVPGGSSGGSAAAVASGEVLAALGSDTGGSIRQPASFTGVVGMKPTYGRISRYGLIAFASSLDQIGPFTRTVQDNALVLSAISGYDHRDSTSVPKEVPAYHKGLTGDIKGMRIALPKEYFAEGVDPEVQAAVLKAADQYREMGAVVEEVSLPHSKYGIPAYYIIASSEASSNLQRFDGIRYGHRSNNVETLEDVYVKSRSEGFGMEVKRRIMLGTFSLSSGYYDAYFKKAGQVRTLIKQDFAKVFENYDLILGPVTTSAAFGLGAHSDDPIAMYMADLLTVPVNLAGLPAISVPAGFTNEGLPVGIQLIGNYFQEKTIYQAAYAFEQANDYYLRRPQL
;
A
#
# COMPACT_ATOMS: atom_id res chain seq x y z
N MET A 1 -1.50 -23.05 -22.95
CA MET A 1 -1.88 -23.22 -21.53
C MET A 1 -1.28 -22.01 -20.82
N SER A 2 -2.03 -21.31 -19.97
CA SER A 2 -1.52 -20.10 -19.28
C SER A 2 -0.37 -20.46 -18.32
N ILE A 3 0.69 -19.67 -18.32
CA ILE A 3 1.83 -19.81 -17.40
C ILE A 3 1.46 -19.30 -16.02
N ILE A 4 0.67 -18.21 -15.96
CA ILE A 4 0.36 -17.44 -14.74
C ILE A 4 -0.84 -18.03 -13.97
N GLU A 5 -1.75 -18.70 -14.67
CA GLU A 5 -3.03 -19.10 -14.09
C GLU A 5 -2.86 -20.04 -12.89
N ASN A 6 -3.43 -19.63 -11.75
CA ASN A 6 -3.39 -20.34 -10.46
C ASN A 6 -2.00 -20.60 -9.87
N LYS A 7 -0.95 -19.94 -10.35
CA LYS A 7 0.40 -20.03 -9.78
C LYS A 7 0.71 -18.88 -8.83
N THR A 8 1.54 -19.17 -7.85
CA THR A 8 2.18 -18.21 -6.95
C THR A 8 3.49 -17.71 -7.55
N LEU A 9 4.08 -16.65 -7.01
CA LEU A 9 5.41 -16.17 -7.41
C LEU A 9 6.48 -17.24 -7.15
N VAL A 10 6.35 -17.97 -6.03
CA VAL A 10 7.28 -19.06 -5.69
C VAL A 10 7.22 -20.16 -6.73
N GLU A 11 6.03 -20.61 -7.14
CA GLU A 11 5.84 -21.62 -8.18
C GLU A 11 6.31 -21.15 -9.56
N LEU A 12 6.13 -19.85 -9.87
CA LEU A 12 6.67 -19.28 -11.12
C LEU A 12 8.20 -19.26 -11.13
N HIS A 13 8.83 -18.86 -10.00
CA HIS A 13 10.28 -18.93 -9.89
C HIS A 13 10.81 -20.38 -10.04
N GLU A 14 10.10 -21.36 -9.48
CA GLU A 14 10.42 -22.76 -9.65
C GLU A 14 10.31 -23.21 -11.12
N GLY A 15 9.26 -22.80 -11.82
CA GLY A 15 9.08 -23.06 -13.25
C GLY A 15 10.18 -22.45 -14.11
N LEU A 16 10.61 -21.21 -13.82
CA LEU A 16 11.76 -20.56 -14.48
C LEU A 16 13.05 -21.35 -14.26
N ARG A 17 13.32 -21.74 -13.02
CA ARG A 17 14.50 -22.54 -12.65
C ARG A 17 14.52 -23.91 -13.36
N ASN A 18 13.38 -24.56 -13.42
CA ASN A 18 13.20 -25.85 -14.07
C ASN A 18 13.14 -25.77 -15.61
N LYS A 19 13.17 -24.53 -16.16
CA LYS A 19 13.07 -24.27 -17.60
C LYS A 19 11.76 -24.79 -18.22
N GLU A 20 10.67 -24.72 -17.46
CA GLU A 20 9.31 -25.00 -17.95
C GLU A 20 8.84 -23.91 -18.90
N PHE A 21 9.28 -22.69 -18.67
CA PHE A 21 9.09 -21.48 -19.47
C PHE A 21 10.23 -20.48 -19.17
N THR A 22 10.34 -19.43 -19.97
CA THR A 22 11.30 -18.34 -19.82
C THR A 22 10.66 -17.12 -19.17
N SER A 23 11.46 -16.22 -18.59
CA SER A 23 11.00 -14.93 -18.10
C SER A 23 10.42 -14.07 -19.23
N VAL A 24 10.99 -14.17 -20.45
CA VAL A 24 10.46 -13.50 -21.63
C VAL A 24 9.05 -13.99 -21.96
N GLU A 25 8.79 -15.30 -21.91
CA GLU A 25 7.44 -15.86 -22.14
C GLU A 25 6.46 -15.42 -21.05
N LEU A 26 6.88 -15.48 -19.78
CA LEU A 26 6.09 -15.03 -18.63
C LEU A 26 5.74 -13.53 -18.74
N THR A 27 6.72 -12.69 -19.11
CA THR A 27 6.53 -11.25 -19.27
C THR A 27 5.59 -10.94 -20.43
N LYS A 28 5.68 -11.64 -21.55
CA LYS A 28 4.74 -11.51 -22.67
C LYS A 28 3.31 -11.85 -22.25
N GLU A 29 3.10 -12.98 -21.56
CA GLU A 29 1.77 -13.33 -21.05
C GLU A 29 1.25 -12.28 -20.06
N THR A 30 2.12 -11.71 -19.22
CA THR A 30 1.75 -10.61 -18.33
C THR A 30 1.22 -9.41 -19.12
N PHE A 31 1.90 -8.98 -20.20
CA PHE A 31 1.42 -7.88 -21.04
C PHE A 31 0.15 -8.23 -21.83
N GLU A 32 -0.01 -9.46 -22.30
CA GLU A 32 -1.27 -9.92 -22.89
C GLU A 32 -2.43 -9.77 -21.92
N ARG A 33 -2.25 -10.11 -20.64
CA ARG A 33 -3.26 -9.93 -19.59
C ARG A 33 -3.54 -8.46 -19.32
N ILE A 34 -2.49 -7.63 -19.20
CA ILE A 34 -2.63 -6.18 -19.01
C ILE A 34 -3.44 -5.58 -20.16
N HIS A 35 -3.09 -5.86 -21.40
CA HIS A 35 -3.81 -5.34 -22.57
C HIS A 35 -5.27 -5.82 -22.64
N ALA A 36 -5.59 -7.01 -22.14
CA ALA A 36 -6.95 -7.54 -22.11
C ALA A 36 -7.80 -6.94 -20.97
N LEU A 37 -7.22 -6.66 -19.82
CA LEU A 37 -7.95 -6.32 -18.59
C LEU A 37 -7.89 -4.82 -18.23
N ASP A 38 -6.75 -4.14 -18.43
CA ASP A 38 -6.57 -2.73 -18.04
C ASP A 38 -7.54 -1.76 -18.74
N PRO A 39 -8.03 -1.99 -19.98
CA PRO A 39 -9.08 -1.17 -20.53
C PRO A 39 -10.37 -1.11 -19.71
N LYS A 40 -10.63 -2.12 -18.86
CA LYS A 40 -11.78 -2.16 -17.95
C LYS A 40 -11.43 -1.64 -16.55
N VAL A 41 -10.25 -2.02 -16.04
CA VAL A 41 -9.80 -1.75 -14.65
C VAL A 41 -9.15 -0.38 -14.51
N GLU A 42 -8.40 0.06 -15.52
CA GLU A 42 -7.66 1.34 -15.53
C GLU A 42 -6.62 1.44 -14.41
N ALA A 43 -5.87 0.37 -14.18
CA ALA A 43 -4.88 0.27 -13.12
C ALA A 43 -3.51 0.89 -13.48
N PHE A 44 -3.11 0.91 -14.75
CA PHE A 44 -1.80 1.42 -15.19
C PHE A 44 -1.87 2.85 -15.69
N VAL A 45 -0.87 3.68 -15.34
CA VAL A 45 -0.64 5.02 -15.91
C VAL A 45 0.35 4.94 -17.06
N THR A 46 1.42 4.17 -16.90
CA THR A 46 2.48 4.00 -17.91
C THR A 46 2.88 2.53 -17.98
N LEU A 47 2.97 1.97 -19.17
CA LEU A 47 3.52 0.63 -19.43
C LEU A 47 4.99 0.72 -19.79
N ASN A 48 5.76 -0.33 -19.45
CA ASN A 48 7.22 -0.41 -19.65
C ASN A 48 7.60 -1.64 -20.48
N GLU A 49 6.85 -1.95 -21.53
CA GLU A 49 6.90 -3.25 -22.23
C GLU A 49 8.25 -3.55 -22.85
N GLU A 50 8.86 -2.59 -23.57
CA GLU A 50 10.14 -2.79 -24.25
C GLU A 50 11.27 -3.09 -23.25
N GLU A 51 11.42 -2.26 -22.23
CA GLU A 51 12.45 -2.41 -21.20
C GLU A 51 12.18 -3.67 -20.33
N ALA A 52 10.91 -3.99 -20.03
CA ALA A 52 10.55 -5.19 -19.29
C ALA A 52 10.98 -6.47 -20.03
N LEU A 53 10.81 -6.54 -21.35
CA LEU A 53 11.26 -7.68 -22.16
C LEU A 53 12.80 -7.78 -22.18
N GLN A 54 13.53 -6.66 -22.16
CA GLN A 54 14.99 -6.66 -22.03
C GLN A 54 15.43 -7.16 -20.65
N GLN A 55 14.75 -6.71 -19.56
CA GLN A 55 15.02 -7.19 -18.21
C GLN A 55 14.74 -8.68 -18.08
N ALA A 56 13.66 -9.18 -18.68
CA ALA A 56 13.32 -10.59 -18.70
C ALA A 56 14.40 -11.44 -19.44
N ALA A 57 14.84 -10.97 -20.60
CA ALA A 57 15.91 -11.64 -21.36
C ALA A 57 17.23 -11.68 -20.56
N ALA A 58 17.59 -10.60 -19.88
CA ALA A 58 18.77 -10.57 -19.02
C ALA A 58 18.67 -11.54 -17.82
N ALA A 59 17.47 -11.70 -17.25
CA ALA A 59 17.23 -12.68 -16.19
C ALA A 59 17.39 -14.13 -16.70
N ASP A 60 16.86 -14.43 -17.89
CA ASP A 60 17.01 -15.74 -18.54
C ASP A 60 18.49 -16.07 -18.84
N GLU A 61 19.27 -15.09 -19.33
CA GLU A 61 20.70 -15.26 -19.59
C GLU A 61 21.50 -15.54 -18.31
N LYS A 62 21.16 -14.86 -17.20
CA LYS A 62 21.82 -15.04 -15.90
C LYS A 62 21.55 -16.42 -15.30
N GLY A 63 20.40 -17.03 -15.61
CA GLY A 63 19.92 -18.27 -15.00
C GLY A 63 19.42 -18.07 -13.56
N TYR A 64 18.74 -19.05 -13.01
CA TYR A 64 17.98 -18.98 -11.76
C TYR A 64 18.60 -19.80 -10.64
N GLY A 65 18.69 -19.22 -9.43
CA GLY A 65 19.18 -19.90 -8.24
C GLY A 65 18.18 -20.89 -7.65
N GLU A 66 18.63 -21.67 -6.65
CA GLU A 66 17.78 -22.67 -5.97
C GLU A 66 16.73 -22.01 -5.05
N GLU A 67 17.05 -20.83 -4.49
CA GLU A 67 16.17 -20.12 -3.58
C GLU A 67 15.19 -19.24 -4.35
N ALA A 68 13.93 -19.25 -3.94
CA ALA A 68 12.93 -18.34 -4.50
C ALA A 68 13.33 -16.87 -4.29
N SER A 69 13.27 -16.10 -5.37
CA SER A 69 13.60 -14.68 -5.42
C SER A 69 12.68 -13.96 -6.42
N MET A 70 12.83 -12.64 -6.54
CA MET A 70 12.09 -11.87 -7.55
C MET A 70 12.71 -11.93 -8.96
N GLN A 71 13.79 -12.69 -9.14
CA GLN A 71 14.49 -12.77 -10.43
C GLN A 71 13.57 -13.29 -11.55
N GLY A 72 13.47 -12.53 -12.63
CA GLY A 72 12.65 -12.83 -13.79
C GLY A 72 11.14 -12.72 -13.59
N LEU A 73 10.68 -12.29 -12.41
CA LEU A 73 9.27 -12.17 -12.09
C LEU A 73 8.75 -10.75 -12.36
N PRO A 74 7.63 -10.61 -13.10
CA PRO A 74 6.98 -9.32 -13.38
C PRO A 74 6.38 -8.69 -12.12
N ILE A 75 6.61 -7.37 -11.94
CA ILE A 75 6.07 -6.58 -10.83
C ILE A 75 5.62 -5.19 -11.31
N GLY A 76 4.45 -4.73 -10.84
CA GLY A 76 3.96 -3.36 -11.06
C GLY A 76 4.41 -2.41 -9.96
N ILE A 77 4.67 -1.15 -10.29
CA ILE A 77 5.26 -0.15 -9.38
C ILE A 77 4.31 1.04 -9.23
N LYS A 78 3.89 1.37 -8.01
CA LYS A 78 3.07 2.57 -7.76
C LYS A 78 3.74 3.83 -8.29
N ASP A 79 2.96 4.73 -8.87
CA ASP A 79 3.48 5.87 -9.63
C ASP A 79 4.11 6.99 -8.80
N ASN A 80 4.24 6.84 -7.48
CA ASN A 80 5.03 7.71 -6.62
C ASN A 80 6.41 7.13 -6.24
N ILE A 81 6.77 5.96 -6.74
CA ILE A 81 8.09 5.34 -6.55
C ILE A 81 8.95 5.70 -7.77
N VAL A 82 9.96 6.52 -7.56
CA VAL A 82 10.82 7.05 -8.60
C VAL A 82 11.58 5.91 -9.29
N THR A 83 11.45 5.85 -10.61
CA THR A 83 12.07 4.84 -11.46
C THR A 83 12.84 5.51 -12.57
N ARG A 84 14.15 5.30 -12.64
CA ARG A 84 15.03 5.91 -13.65
C ARG A 84 14.52 5.61 -15.06
N ASP A 85 14.50 6.64 -15.90
CA ASP A 85 14.15 6.58 -17.32
C ASP A 85 12.71 6.11 -17.61
N LEU A 86 11.83 6.08 -16.57
CA LEU A 86 10.42 5.75 -16.70
C LEU A 86 9.57 6.85 -16.07
N LEU A 87 8.63 7.38 -16.83
CA LEU A 87 7.71 8.43 -16.39
C LEU A 87 7.13 8.12 -15.00
N THR A 88 7.27 9.07 -14.08
CA THR A 88 6.84 8.93 -12.68
C THR A 88 6.10 10.20 -12.26
N THR A 89 4.77 10.14 -12.21
CA THR A 89 3.93 11.33 -12.16
C THR A 89 3.26 11.57 -10.80
N ALA A 90 3.31 10.59 -9.87
CA ALA A 90 2.48 10.59 -8.66
C ALA A 90 0.98 10.84 -8.99
N SER A 91 0.53 10.41 -10.16
CA SER A 91 -0.79 10.63 -10.74
C SER A 91 -1.25 12.09 -10.71
N SER A 92 -0.31 13.04 -10.88
CA SER A 92 -0.53 14.49 -10.85
C SER A 92 -0.11 15.16 -12.15
N ARG A 93 -0.86 16.17 -12.57
CA ARG A 93 -0.43 17.07 -13.64
C ARG A 93 0.88 17.79 -13.29
N MET A 94 1.15 18.01 -12.02
CA MET A 94 2.39 18.67 -11.57
C MET A 94 3.65 17.93 -12.06
N LEU A 95 3.58 16.62 -12.25
CA LEU A 95 4.68 15.76 -12.68
C LEU A 95 4.35 14.98 -13.98
N GLU A 96 3.41 15.45 -14.79
CA GLU A 96 2.91 14.72 -15.97
C GLU A 96 3.98 14.34 -17.00
N ASP A 97 5.10 15.05 -17.01
CA ASP A 97 6.24 14.84 -17.92
C ASP A 97 7.55 14.53 -17.17
N PHE A 98 7.48 14.23 -15.87
CA PHE A 98 8.67 13.99 -15.06
C PHE A 98 9.29 12.62 -15.34
N ASN A 99 10.45 12.63 -15.98
CA ASN A 99 11.28 11.46 -16.24
C ASN A 99 12.51 11.46 -15.31
N PRO A 100 12.53 10.59 -14.26
CA PRO A 100 13.60 10.58 -13.27
C PRO A 100 14.95 10.12 -13.80
N ILE A 101 16.03 10.71 -13.28
CA ILE A 101 17.42 10.33 -13.60
C ILE A 101 18.05 9.38 -12.58
N TYR A 102 17.27 8.91 -11.61
CA TYR A 102 17.71 8.00 -10.52
C TYR A 102 16.58 7.05 -10.13
N ASP A 103 16.94 5.98 -9.45
CA ASP A 103 16.00 5.00 -8.89
C ASP A 103 15.71 5.25 -7.40
N ALA A 104 14.51 4.92 -6.96
CA ALA A 104 14.24 4.71 -5.55
C ALA A 104 15.04 3.50 -5.03
N HIS A 105 15.40 3.47 -3.75
CA HIS A 105 16.15 2.35 -3.16
C HIS A 105 15.48 0.99 -3.40
N VAL A 106 14.17 0.91 -3.29
CA VAL A 106 13.44 -0.34 -3.59
C VAL A 106 13.58 -0.78 -5.05
N MET A 107 13.71 0.16 -5.98
CA MET A 107 13.97 -0.15 -7.40
C MET A 107 15.40 -0.62 -7.61
N GLU A 108 16.37 -0.06 -6.90
CA GLU A 108 17.76 -0.55 -6.91
C GLU A 108 17.84 -2.00 -6.42
N LEU A 109 17.12 -2.33 -5.32
CA LEU A 109 17.05 -3.69 -4.79
C LEU A 109 16.36 -4.66 -5.76
N LEU A 110 15.22 -4.30 -6.33
CA LEU A 110 14.50 -5.14 -7.31
C LEU A 110 15.35 -5.39 -8.56
N LYS A 111 16.04 -4.36 -9.08
CA LYS A 111 16.96 -4.51 -10.21
C LYS A 111 18.16 -5.40 -9.88
N ALA A 112 18.70 -5.30 -8.68
CA ALA A 112 19.80 -6.15 -8.23
C ALA A 112 19.38 -7.63 -8.14
N GLU A 113 18.14 -7.89 -7.72
CA GLU A 113 17.53 -9.22 -7.74
C GLU A 113 17.24 -9.72 -9.17
N GLY A 114 17.02 -8.82 -10.12
CA GLY A 114 16.64 -9.15 -11.50
C GLY A 114 15.13 -9.25 -11.71
N ALA A 115 14.32 -8.56 -10.90
CA ALA A 115 12.88 -8.45 -11.11
C ALA A 115 12.56 -7.64 -12.39
N VAL A 116 11.41 -7.92 -13.00
CA VAL A 116 10.95 -7.29 -14.23
C VAL A 116 9.89 -6.22 -13.94
N ASN A 117 10.21 -4.96 -14.17
CA ASN A 117 9.27 -3.86 -13.97
C ASN A 117 8.35 -3.67 -15.19
N VAL A 118 7.06 -3.97 -15.04
CA VAL A 118 6.09 -3.90 -16.15
C VAL A 118 5.43 -2.53 -16.32
N GLY A 119 5.60 -1.60 -15.37
CA GLY A 119 5.04 -0.25 -15.51
C GLY A 119 4.64 0.40 -14.21
N LYS A 120 4.01 1.57 -14.35
CA LYS A 120 3.59 2.45 -13.26
C LYS A 120 2.08 2.36 -13.03
N LEU A 121 1.71 2.13 -11.79
CA LEU A 121 0.34 1.89 -11.36
C LEU A 121 -0.31 3.16 -10.81
N ASN A 122 -1.56 3.36 -11.22
CA ASN A 122 -2.36 4.53 -10.85
C ASN A 122 -2.59 4.65 -9.34
N MET A 123 -2.80 5.87 -8.90
CA MET A 123 -2.93 6.18 -7.49
C MET A 123 -3.73 7.47 -7.27
N ASP A 124 -4.17 7.75 -6.06
CA ASP A 124 -4.61 9.10 -5.71
C ASP A 124 -3.46 10.09 -5.83
N GLU A 125 -3.75 11.28 -6.34
CA GLU A 125 -2.74 12.32 -6.59
C GLU A 125 -1.86 12.59 -5.36
N PHE A 126 -0.54 12.48 -5.50
CA PHE A 126 0.46 12.59 -4.42
C PHE A 126 0.16 11.73 -3.18
N ALA A 127 -0.48 10.58 -3.38
CA ALA A 127 -0.94 9.67 -2.33
C ALA A 127 -2.00 10.28 -1.37
N MET A 128 -2.71 11.32 -1.80
CA MET A 128 -3.73 12.04 -1.05
C MET A 128 -5.13 11.66 -1.51
N GLY A 129 -5.70 10.65 -0.88
CA GLY A 129 -7.03 10.12 -1.16
C GLY A 129 -7.21 8.74 -0.56
N GLY A 130 -8.37 8.14 -0.78
CA GLY A 130 -8.73 6.81 -0.29
C GLY A 130 -9.54 5.98 -1.29
N SER A 131 -9.58 6.42 -2.58
CA SER A 131 -10.43 5.77 -3.60
C SER A 131 -9.79 5.67 -4.99
N THR A 132 -8.63 6.30 -5.20
CA THR A 132 -7.95 6.42 -6.51
C THR A 132 -8.79 7.20 -7.54
N GLU A 133 -9.68 8.07 -7.07
CA GLU A 133 -10.49 8.96 -7.91
C GLU A 133 -9.85 10.34 -8.10
N THR A 134 -8.84 10.72 -7.28
CA THR A 134 -8.15 12.01 -7.37
C THR A 134 -7.03 12.02 -8.39
N SER A 135 -6.72 10.90 -9.04
CA SER A 135 -5.76 10.82 -10.13
C SER A 135 -6.09 11.80 -11.26
N TYR A 136 -5.08 12.51 -11.76
CA TYR A 136 -5.22 13.40 -12.91
C TYR A 136 -5.52 12.64 -14.22
N PHE A 137 -5.05 11.39 -14.36
CA PHE A 137 -5.11 10.67 -15.63
C PHE A 137 -6.39 9.86 -15.82
N LYS A 138 -6.78 9.07 -14.82
CA LYS A 138 -7.91 8.14 -14.90
C LYS A 138 -8.39 7.70 -13.52
N LYS A 139 -9.58 7.12 -13.44
CA LYS A 139 -10.14 6.54 -12.21
C LYS A 139 -10.07 5.03 -12.27
N THR A 140 -9.22 4.43 -11.45
CA THR A 140 -9.14 2.97 -11.34
C THR A 140 -10.44 2.41 -10.76
N LYS A 141 -10.90 1.29 -11.30
CA LYS A 141 -12.12 0.61 -10.89
C LYS A 141 -11.82 -0.67 -10.12
N ASN A 142 -12.73 -1.06 -9.25
CA ASN A 142 -12.60 -2.30 -8.49
C ASN A 142 -12.89 -3.51 -9.41
N PRO A 143 -11.98 -4.49 -9.53
CA PRO A 143 -12.18 -5.65 -10.39
C PRO A 143 -13.39 -6.53 -9.99
N TRP A 144 -13.83 -6.48 -8.74
CA TRP A 144 -15.02 -7.24 -8.27
C TRP A 144 -16.33 -6.61 -8.70
N ASP A 145 -16.36 -5.30 -8.84
CA ASP A 145 -17.48 -4.52 -9.36
C ASP A 145 -16.96 -3.21 -9.94
N LEU A 146 -17.00 -3.06 -11.26
CA LEU A 146 -16.45 -1.89 -11.97
C LEU A 146 -17.19 -0.57 -11.67
N THR A 147 -18.27 -0.60 -10.90
CA THR A 147 -18.98 0.59 -10.40
C THR A 147 -18.46 1.04 -9.02
N LYS A 148 -17.58 0.26 -8.41
CA LYS A 148 -17.01 0.50 -7.09
C LYS A 148 -15.57 0.98 -7.17
N VAL A 149 -15.11 1.64 -6.08
CA VAL A 149 -13.72 2.08 -5.94
C VAL A 149 -12.81 0.92 -5.54
N PRO A 150 -11.56 0.87 -6.00
CA PRO A 150 -10.58 -0.13 -5.56
C PRO A 150 -9.98 0.20 -4.19
N GLY A 151 -10.34 1.36 -3.64
CA GLY A 151 -9.63 1.97 -2.52
C GLY A 151 -8.45 2.83 -2.97
N GLY A 152 -7.68 3.34 -2.02
CA GLY A 152 -6.55 4.25 -2.28
C GLY A 152 -5.70 4.48 -1.02
N SER A 153 -4.58 5.17 -1.22
CA SER A 153 -4.14 5.78 -2.48
C SER A 153 -3.46 4.80 -3.46
N SER A 154 -3.23 3.52 -3.12
CA SER A 154 -2.59 2.53 -4.00
C SER A 154 -3.63 1.67 -4.73
N GLY A 155 -4.74 2.26 -5.22
CA GLY A 155 -5.83 1.51 -5.84
C GLY A 155 -5.43 0.80 -7.13
N GLY A 156 -4.58 1.42 -7.96
CA GLY A 156 -4.03 0.77 -9.15
C GLY A 156 -3.22 -0.48 -8.81
N SER A 157 -2.37 -0.40 -7.77
CA SER A 157 -1.56 -1.56 -7.32
C SER A 157 -2.45 -2.72 -6.83
N ALA A 158 -3.45 -2.40 -6.02
CA ALA A 158 -4.38 -3.40 -5.49
C ALA A 158 -5.26 -4.01 -6.60
N ALA A 159 -5.79 -3.17 -7.50
CA ALA A 159 -6.65 -3.61 -8.60
C ALA A 159 -5.90 -4.47 -9.62
N ALA A 160 -4.66 -4.11 -9.99
CA ALA A 160 -3.85 -4.89 -10.93
C ALA A 160 -3.53 -6.29 -10.40
N VAL A 161 -3.29 -6.43 -9.08
CA VAL A 161 -3.11 -7.75 -8.46
C VAL A 161 -4.42 -8.51 -8.38
N ALA A 162 -5.52 -7.86 -8.01
CA ALA A 162 -6.83 -8.48 -7.88
C ALA A 162 -7.37 -9.00 -9.23
N SER A 163 -7.23 -8.23 -10.30
CA SER A 163 -7.63 -8.61 -11.67
C SER A 163 -6.75 -9.71 -12.25
N GLY A 164 -5.53 -9.88 -11.73
CA GLY A 164 -4.53 -10.79 -12.27
C GLY A 164 -3.75 -10.24 -13.45
N GLU A 165 -3.75 -8.94 -13.66
CA GLU A 165 -2.84 -8.25 -14.59
C GLU A 165 -1.37 -8.46 -14.20
N VAL A 166 -1.10 -8.44 -12.91
CA VAL A 166 0.19 -8.81 -12.31
C VAL A 166 -0.03 -9.66 -11.07
N LEU A 167 0.98 -10.42 -10.65
CA LEU A 167 0.91 -11.20 -9.41
C LEU A 167 1.47 -10.45 -8.20
N ALA A 168 2.29 -9.43 -8.43
CA ALA A 168 2.85 -8.57 -7.41
C ALA A 168 2.84 -7.11 -7.83
N ALA A 169 2.68 -6.22 -6.86
CA ALA A 169 2.82 -4.79 -7.04
C ALA A 169 3.41 -4.12 -5.78
N LEU A 170 4.08 -2.99 -5.96
CA LEU A 170 4.44 -2.11 -4.85
C LEU A 170 3.41 -0.98 -4.69
N GLY A 171 3.13 -0.65 -3.44
CA GLY A 171 2.36 0.50 -3.04
C GLY A 171 3.06 1.34 -1.99
N SER A 172 2.35 2.36 -1.48
CA SER A 172 2.78 3.15 -0.33
C SER A 172 1.60 3.37 0.62
N ASP A 173 1.90 3.43 1.92
CA ASP A 173 0.91 3.55 2.99
C ASP A 173 1.33 4.66 3.95
N THR A 174 0.53 5.71 4.01
CA THR A 174 0.72 6.87 4.92
C THR A 174 -0.33 6.87 6.02
N GLY A 175 -1.55 6.43 5.72
CA GLY A 175 -2.68 6.35 6.65
C GLY A 175 -3.52 5.09 6.48
N GLY A 176 -3.13 4.15 5.60
CA GLY A 176 -3.88 2.95 5.25
C GLY A 176 -3.79 2.59 3.78
N SER A 177 -3.03 3.38 3.00
CA SER A 177 -3.07 3.33 1.52
C SER A 177 -2.47 2.07 0.87
N ILE A 178 -2.06 1.06 1.63
CA ILE A 178 -1.83 -0.33 1.19
C ILE A 178 -2.96 -1.23 1.73
N ARG A 179 -3.20 -1.17 3.03
CA ARG A 179 -4.10 -2.10 3.72
C ARG A 179 -5.56 -1.92 3.31
N GLN A 180 -6.02 -0.68 3.20
CA GLN A 180 -7.40 -0.36 2.82
C GLN A 180 -7.70 -0.83 1.38
N PRO A 181 -6.94 -0.46 0.33
CA PRO A 181 -7.22 -0.98 -1.00
C PRO A 181 -7.01 -2.50 -1.12
N ALA A 182 -6.10 -3.11 -0.33
CA ALA A 182 -5.99 -4.56 -0.26
C ALA A 182 -7.27 -5.21 0.27
N SER A 183 -7.90 -4.65 1.31
CA SER A 183 -9.18 -5.10 1.83
C SER A 183 -10.31 -4.97 0.80
N PHE A 184 -10.40 -3.83 0.12
CA PHE A 184 -11.46 -3.56 -0.86
C PHE A 184 -11.37 -4.44 -2.12
N THR A 185 -10.18 -4.91 -2.46
CA THR A 185 -9.94 -5.71 -3.66
C THR A 185 -9.65 -7.19 -3.38
N GLY A 186 -9.65 -7.60 -2.09
CA GLY A 186 -9.48 -9.00 -1.71
C GLY A 186 -8.09 -9.55 -2.00
N VAL A 187 -7.04 -8.76 -1.78
CA VAL A 187 -5.64 -9.15 -1.91
C VAL A 187 -4.89 -8.97 -0.60
N VAL A 188 -3.67 -9.48 -0.53
CA VAL A 188 -2.78 -9.30 0.62
C VAL A 188 -1.98 -8.00 0.45
N GLY A 189 -2.03 -7.14 1.46
CA GLY A 189 -1.26 -5.89 1.47
C GLY A 189 -0.53 -5.66 2.79
N MET A 190 0.78 -5.50 2.75
CA MET A 190 1.62 -5.33 3.95
C MET A 190 2.21 -3.94 4.03
N LYS A 191 1.94 -3.24 5.12
CA LYS A 191 2.69 -2.06 5.56
C LYS A 191 3.72 -2.49 6.60
N PRO A 192 5.02 -2.49 6.28
CA PRO A 192 6.05 -2.86 7.26
C PRO A 192 6.24 -1.79 8.34
N THR A 193 7.08 -2.10 9.31
CA THR A 193 7.54 -1.13 10.32
C THR A 193 8.13 0.10 9.65
N TYR A 194 7.79 1.30 10.16
CA TYR A 194 8.40 2.54 9.69
C TYR A 194 9.93 2.48 9.81
N GLY A 195 10.62 2.70 8.69
CA GLY A 195 12.07 2.59 8.59
C GLY A 195 12.61 1.19 8.25
N ARG A 196 11.76 0.17 8.05
CA ARG A 196 12.19 -1.15 7.53
C ARG A 196 12.61 -1.04 6.06
N ILE A 197 11.90 -0.22 5.29
CA ILE A 197 12.17 0.09 3.88
C ILE A 197 12.54 1.56 3.78
N SER A 198 13.60 1.85 3.02
CA SER A 198 14.01 3.23 2.74
C SER A 198 12.95 3.99 1.96
N ARG A 199 12.76 5.25 2.33
CA ARG A 199 11.92 6.22 1.61
C ARG A 199 12.69 7.00 0.53
N TYR A 200 13.98 6.70 0.33
CA TYR A 200 14.75 7.34 -0.74
C TYR A 200 14.13 7.04 -2.09
N GLY A 201 13.74 8.08 -2.81
CA GLY A 201 13.04 7.99 -4.10
C GLY A 201 11.54 7.72 -3.99
N LEU A 202 10.95 7.72 -2.81
CA LEU A 202 9.50 7.83 -2.64
C LEU A 202 9.09 9.30 -2.69
N ILE A 203 8.20 9.68 -3.60
CA ILE A 203 7.64 11.04 -3.65
C ILE A 203 6.83 11.27 -2.37
N ALA A 204 7.29 12.21 -1.55
CA ALA A 204 6.81 12.37 -0.19
C ALA A 204 5.41 12.99 -0.12
N PHE A 205 4.52 12.33 0.64
CA PHE A 205 3.31 12.94 1.17
C PHE A 205 3.55 13.44 2.60
N ALA A 206 3.72 12.54 3.56
CA ALA A 206 3.98 12.86 4.97
C ALA A 206 5.17 12.06 5.47
N SER A 207 6.33 12.71 5.55
CA SER A 207 7.64 12.08 5.73
C SER A 207 7.76 11.26 7.02
N SER A 208 7.00 11.58 8.07
CA SER A 208 7.01 10.82 9.34
C SER A 208 6.06 9.63 9.35
N LEU A 209 5.36 9.34 8.23
CA LEU A 209 4.32 8.32 8.13
C LEU A 209 4.49 7.43 6.90
N ASP A 210 4.98 7.97 5.77
CA ASP A 210 5.08 7.25 4.50
C ASP A 210 5.91 5.98 4.59
N GLN A 211 5.38 4.87 4.05
CA GLN A 211 6.09 3.59 3.97
C GLN A 211 5.71 2.84 2.69
N ILE A 212 6.71 2.26 1.99
CA ILE A 212 6.48 1.36 0.84
C ILE A 212 6.16 -0.05 1.36
N GLY A 213 5.36 -0.80 0.61
CA GLY A 213 5.09 -2.21 0.87
C GLY A 213 4.41 -2.93 -0.28
N PRO A 214 4.37 -4.27 -0.22
CA PRO A 214 3.88 -5.13 -1.30
C PRO A 214 2.38 -5.38 -1.29
N PHE A 215 1.84 -5.63 -2.49
CA PHE A 215 0.58 -6.28 -2.76
C PHE A 215 0.81 -7.59 -3.50
N THR A 216 0.15 -8.65 -3.08
CA THR A 216 0.18 -9.95 -3.74
C THR A 216 -1.13 -10.69 -3.49
N ARG A 217 -1.28 -11.86 -4.09
CA ARG A 217 -2.47 -12.70 -3.87
C ARG A 217 -2.35 -13.60 -2.65
N THR A 218 -1.13 -14.05 -2.32
CA THR A 218 -0.87 -14.95 -1.20
C THR A 218 0.04 -14.29 -0.18
N VAL A 219 -0.06 -14.75 1.06
CA VAL A 219 0.78 -14.29 2.16
C VAL A 219 2.25 -14.67 1.93
N GLN A 220 2.51 -15.85 1.36
CA GLN A 220 3.87 -16.30 1.08
C GLN A 220 4.57 -15.42 0.02
N ASP A 221 3.85 -15.08 -1.05
CA ASP A 221 4.37 -14.17 -2.09
C ASP A 221 4.61 -12.77 -1.53
N ASN A 222 3.72 -12.30 -0.64
CA ASN A 222 3.88 -11.00 0.02
C ASN A 222 5.15 -10.96 0.87
N ALA A 223 5.42 -12.03 1.60
CA ALA A 223 6.62 -12.19 2.40
C ALA A 223 7.90 -12.26 1.52
N LEU A 224 7.82 -12.89 0.34
CA LEU A 224 8.92 -12.92 -0.64
C LEU A 224 9.25 -11.51 -1.15
N VAL A 225 8.24 -10.78 -1.62
CA VAL A 225 8.42 -9.41 -2.11
C VAL A 225 8.94 -8.48 -1.00
N LEU A 226 8.40 -8.59 0.23
CA LEU A 226 8.89 -7.79 1.35
C LEU A 226 10.37 -8.06 1.66
N SER A 227 10.81 -9.32 1.57
CA SER A 227 12.23 -9.67 1.76
C SER A 227 13.10 -8.97 0.72
N ALA A 228 12.68 -8.97 -0.55
CA ALA A 228 13.42 -8.41 -1.67
C ALA A 228 13.58 -6.87 -1.60
N ILE A 229 12.58 -6.16 -1.06
CA ILE A 229 12.57 -4.69 -1.03
C ILE A 229 12.99 -4.08 0.31
N SER A 230 13.29 -4.91 1.33
CA SER A 230 13.71 -4.45 2.66
C SER A 230 15.24 -4.29 2.71
N GLY A 231 15.69 -3.32 3.51
CA GLY A 231 17.13 -3.12 3.74
C GLY A 231 17.46 -1.75 4.29
N TYR A 232 18.69 -1.64 4.81
CA TYR A 232 19.22 -0.36 5.30
C TYR A 232 19.73 0.51 4.13
N ASP A 233 19.37 1.78 4.17
CA ASP A 233 19.86 2.78 3.22
C ASP A 233 20.31 4.03 3.96
N HIS A 234 21.58 4.36 3.87
CA HIS A 234 22.17 5.55 4.52
C HIS A 234 21.63 6.89 4.00
N ARG A 235 20.96 6.90 2.82
CA ARG A 235 20.35 8.11 2.22
C ARG A 235 19.03 8.49 2.89
N ASP A 236 18.39 7.55 3.60
CA ASP A 236 17.22 7.82 4.44
C ASP A 236 17.60 7.72 5.91
N SER A 237 17.64 8.87 6.60
CA SER A 237 17.98 8.95 8.02
C SER A 237 17.02 8.19 8.95
N THR A 238 15.85 7.78 8.44
CA THR A 238 14.88 6.98 9.18
C THR A 238 14.98 5.49 8.91
N SER A 239 15.79 5.08 7.92
CA SER A 239 16.09 3.68 7.65
C SER A 239 16.87 3.05 8.81
N VAL A 240 16.41 1.89 9.29
CA VAL A 240 16.97 1.24 10.48
C VAL A 240 17.94 0.15 10.07
N PRO A 241 19.21 0.16 10.58
CA PRO A 241 20.23 -0.84 10.28
C PRO A 241 19.94 -2.15 11.05
N LYS A 242 18.88 -2.84 10.66
CA LYS A 242 18.44 -4.10 11.24
C LYS A 242 18.41 -5.19 10.17
N GLU A 243 18.92 -6.36 10.51
CA GLU A 243 18.90 -7.54 9.63
C GLU A 243 17.49 -7.78 9.05
N VAL A 244 17.46 -8.17 7.79
CA VAL A 244 16.22 -8.52 7.06
C VAL A 244 16.10 -10.04 7.06
N PRO A 245 15.10 -10.61 7.75
CA PRO A 245 14.83 -12.03 7.66
C PRO A 245 14.31 -12.40 6.26
N ALA A 246 14.55 -13.63 5.84
CA ALA A 246 13.84 -14.24 4.72
C ALA A 246 12.40 -14.55 5.20
N TYR A 247 11.50 -13.56 5.11
CA TYR A 247 10.14 -13.63 5.67
C TYR A 247 9.32 -14.80 5.14
N HIS A 248 9.51 -15.17 3.87
CA HIS A 248 8.81 -16.29 3.19
C HIS A 248 9.28 -17.67 3.66
N LYS A 249 10.44 -17.75 4.33
CA LYS A 249 10.98 -19.04 4.81
C LYS A 249 10.45 -19.38 6.19
N GLY A 250 10.07 -20.64 6.36
CA GLY A 250 9.61 -21.17 7.65
C GLY A 250 8.21 -20.71 8.05
N LEU A 251 7.37 -20.38 7.09
CA LEU A 251 5.94 -20.18 7.31
C LEU A 251 5.27 -21.53 7.49
N THR A 252 5.08 -21.95 8.73
CA THR A 252 4.51 -23.26 9.10
C THR A 252 3.02 -23.21 9.39
N GLY A 253 2.48 -22.00 9.67
CA GLY A 253 1.13 -21.84 10.16
C GLY A 253 0.93 -22.26 11.62
N ASP A 254 2.00 -22.63 12.35
CA ASP A 254 1.90 -22.92 13.79
C ASP A 254 1.83 -21.62 14.59
N ILE A 255 0.67 -21.42 15.20
CA ILE A 255 0.33 -20.26 16.05
C ILE A 255 -0.14 -20.66 17.43
N LYS A 256 0.08 -21.92 17.82
CA LYS A 256 -0.33 -22.43 19.12
C LYS A 256 0.30 -21.63 20.25
N GLY A 257 -0.56 -21.12 21.15
CA GLY A 257 -0.15 -20.31 22.28
C GLY A 257 0.13 -18.84 21.95
N MET A 258 0.07 -18.41 20.66
CA MET A 258 0.15 -17.00 20.29
C MET A 258 -0.96 -16.20 20.95
N ARG A 259 -0.62 -15.05 21.52
CA ARG A 259 -1.58 -14.16 22.18
C ARG A 259 -1.99 -13.04 21.24
N ILE A 260 -3.28 -12.97 20.92
CA ILE A 260 -3.88 -12.01 20.00
C ILE A 260 -4.84 -11.11 20.75
N ALA A 261 -4.61 -9.81 20.71
CA ALA A 261 -5.47 -8.80 21.30
C ALA A 261 -6.59 -8.40 20.33
N LEU A 262 -7.81 -8.22 20.83
CA LEU A 262 -8.98 -7.78 20.08
C LEU A 262 -9.49 -6.46 20.68
N PRO A 263 -9.15 -5.28 20.13
CA PRO A 263 -9.57 -4.01 20.68
C PRO A 263 -11.09 -3.80 20.56
N LYS A 264 -11.76 -3.56 21.69
CA LYS A 264 -13.22 -3.32 21.72
C LYS A 264 -13.62 -2.08 20.89
N GLU A 265 -12.75 -1.08 20.79
CA GLU A 265 -12.97 0.14 20.01
C GLU A 265 -13.10 -0.13 18.51
N TYR A 266 -12.60 -1.27 18.02
CA TYR A 266 -12.70 -1.68 16.61
C TYR A 266 -14.09 -2.23 16.23
N PHE A 267 -14.96 -2.43 17.22
CA PHE A 267 -16.34 -2.89 17.05
C PHE A 267 -17.35 -1.83 17.48
N ALA A 268 -16.93 -0.57 17.54
CA ALA A 268 -17.80 0.54 17.89
C ALA A 268 -18.85 0.82 16.79
N GLU A 269 -19.82 1.67 17.12
CA GLU A 269 -20.82 2.17 16.18
C GLU A 269 -20.15 2.79 14.92
N GLY A 270 -20.67 2.47 13.73
CA GLY A 270 -20.14 2.94 12.45
C GLY A 270 -19.30 1.90 11.68
N VAL A 271 -19.01 0.74 12.25
CA VAL A 271 -18.44 -0.39 11.52
C VAL A 271 -19.55 -1.30 11.02
N ASP A 272 -19.53 -1.62 9.73
CA ASP A 272 -20.52 -2.48 9.08
C ASP A 272 -20.64 -3.85 9.79
N PRO A 273 -21.85 -4.35 10.08
CA PRO A 273 -22.05 -5.65 10.72
C PRO A 273 -21.42 -6.83 9.97
N GLU A 274 -21.38 -6.80 8.63
CA GLU A 274 -20.72 -7.86 7.84
C GLU A 274 -19.19 -7.85 8.03
N VAL A 275 -18.59 -6.67 8.15
CA VAL A 275 -17.17 -6.51 8.46
C VAL A 275 -16.88 -6.99 9.88
N GLN A 276 -17.70 -6.59 10.87
CA GLN A 276 -17.57 -7.07 12.25
C GLN A 276 -17.66 -8.59 12.33
N ALA A 277 -18.66 -9.19 11.66
CA ALA A 277 -18.85 -10.64 11.63
C ALA A 277 -17.66 -11.39 11.05
N ALA A 278 -17.03 -10.86 9.97
CA ALA A 278 -15.84 -11.46 9.38
C ALA A 278 -14.65 -11.47 10.35
N VAL A 279 -14.45 -10.38 11.10
CA VAL A 279 -13.35 -10.28 12.08
C VAL A 279 -13.60 -11.21 13.29
N LEU A 280 -14.83 -11.28 13.79
CA LEU A 280 -15.17 -12.17 14.91
C LEU A 280 -15.01 -13.63 14.49
N LYS A 281 -15.43 -13.99 13.28
CA LYS A 281 -15.20 -15.33 12.73
C LYS A 281 -13.70 -15.65 12.63
N ALA A 282 -12.88 -14.71 12.18
CA ALA A 282 -11.43 -14.88 12.15
C ALA A 282 -10.86 -15.08 13.58
N ALA A 283 -11.35 -14.32 14.57
CA ALA A 283 -10.96 -14.48 15.97
C ALA A 283 -11.27 -15.89 16.50
N ASP A 284 -12.43 -16.45 16.15
CA ASP A 284 -12.80 -17.82 16.52
C ASP A 284 -11.91 -18.85 15.83
N GLN A 285 -11.61 -18.68 14.54
CA GLN A 285 -10.68 -19.55 13.82
C GLN A 285 -9.26 -19.52 14.43
N TYR A 286 -8.77 -18.35 14.87
CA TYR A 286 -7.49 -18.28 15.60
C TYR A 286 -7.52 -19.05 16.91
N ARG A 287 -8.65 -19.02 17.67
CA ARG A 287 -8.84 -19.83 18.88
C ARG A 287 -8.82 -21.32 18.57
N GLU A 288 -9.50 -21.74 17.50
CA GLU A 288 -9.53 -23.14 17.04
C GLU A 288 -8.14 -23.65 16.65
N MET A 289 -7.29 -22.77 16.09
CA MET A 289 -5.88 -23.07 15.77
C MET A 289 -4.96 -23.03 17.01
N GLY A 290 -5.50 -22.76 18.20
CA GLY A 290 -4.77 -22.80 19.47
C GLY A 290 -4.17 -21.48 19.93
N ALA A 291 -4.49 -20.37 19.30
CA ALA A 291 -4.14 -19.04 19.80
C ALA A 291 -5.04 -18.61 20.97
N VAL A 292 -4.56 -17.72 21.82
CA VAL A 292 -5.32 -17.08 22.89
C VAL A 292 -5.78 -15.71 22.41
N VAL A 293 -7.09 -15.53 22.21
CA VAL A 293 -7.67 -14.26 21.72
C VAL A 293 -8.49 -13.61 22.84
N GLU A 294 -8.07 -12.42 23.28
CA GLU A 294 -8.65 -11.70 24.41
C GLU A 294 -8.99 -10.25 24.04
N GLU A 295 -10.05 -9.73 24.65
CA GLU A 295 -10.46 -8.34 24.48
C GLU A 295 -9.50 -7.38 25.21
N VAL A 296 -9.16 -6.26 24.56
CA VAL A 296 -8.34 -5.18 25.11
C VAL A 296 -8.94 -3.81 24.81
N SER A 297 -8.30 -2.72 25.27
CA SER A 297 -8.72 -1.35 24.98
C SER A 297 -7.57 -0.53 24.40
N LEU A 298 -7.87 0.27 23.36
CA LEU A 298 -7.03 1.30 22.77
C LEU A 298 -7.74 2.68 22.88
N PRO A 299 -7.85 3.24 24.08
CA PRO A 299 -8.77 4.35 24.38
C PRO A 299 -8.51 5.64 23.60
N HIS A 300 -7.28 5.85 23.11
CA HIS A 300 -6.92 7.04 22.35
C HIS A 300 -7.08 6.87 20.82
N SER A 301 -7.42 5.67 20.32
CA SER A 301 -7.59 5.40 18.89
C SER A 301 -8.63 6.32 18.22
N LYS A 302 -9.69 6.71 18.94
CA LYS A 302 -10.72 7.66 18.48
C LYS A 302 -10.19 9.04 18.07
N TYR A 303 -9.02 9.41 18.52
CA TYR A 303 -8.34 10.65 18.14
C TYR A 303 -7.39 10.49 16.94
N GLY A 304 -7.31 9.29 16.36
CA GLY A 304 -6.41 8.96 15.25
C GLY A 304 -6.63 9.84 14.03
N ILE A 305 -7.88 9.91 13.54
CA ILE A 305 -8.23 10.68 12.34
C ILE A 305 -7.87 12.17 12.49
N PRO A 306 -8.35 12.92 13.49
CA PRO A 306 -8.00 14.34 13.61
C PRO A 306 -6.48 14.57 13.79
N ALA A 307 -5.79 13.75 14.58
CA ALA A 307 -4.33 13.86 14.74
C ALA A 307 -3.58 13.62 13.43
N TYR A 308 -3.98 12.59 12.69
CA TYR A 308 -3.38 12.25 11.39
C TYR A 308 -3.55 13.38 10.38
N TYR A 309 -4.78 13.91 10.18
CA TYR A 309 -5.01 14.93 9.16
C TYR A 309 -4.29 16.24 9.47
N ILE A 310 -4.11 16.58 10.74
CA ILE A 310 -3.28 17.72 11.13
C ILE A 310 -1.80 17.44 10.81
N ILE A 311 -1.23 16.32 11.24
CA ILE A 311 0.18 15.99 11.02
C ILE A 311 0.46 15.82 9.53
N ALA A 312 -0.32 14.98 8.84
CA ALA A 312 -0.09 14.66 7.44
C ALA A 312 -0.24 15.89 6.54
N SER A 313 -1.27 16.74 6.77
CA SER A 313 -1.45 17.98 6.01
C SER A 313 -0.32 18.99 6.28
N SER A 314 0.14 19.09 7.53
CA SER A 314 1.29 19.95 7.90
C SER A 314 2.56 19.53 7.18
N GLU A 315 2.86 18.24 7.17
CA GLU A 315 4.01 17.69 6.47
C GLU A 315 3.86 17.80 4.94
N ALA A 316 2.65 17.59 4.39
CA ALA A 316 2.36 17.78 2.98
C ALA A 316 2.61 19.23 2.53
N SER A 317 2.16 20.22 3.30
CA SER A 317 2.40 21.63 2.97
C SER A 317 3.88 21.96 2.88
N SER A 318 4.70 21.38 3.74
CA SER A 318 6.16 21.51 3.73
C SER A 318 6.80 20.71 2.59
N ASN A 319 6.38 19.47 2.35
CA ASN A 319 6.95 18.61 1.32
C ASN A 319 6.65 19.11 -0.09
N LEU A 320 5.42 19.58 -0.35
CA LEU A 320 4.99 19.99 -1.69
C LEU A 320 5.39 21.42 -2.04
N GLN A 321 6.05 22.17 -1.14
CA GLN A 321 6.61 23.49 -1.45
C GLN A 321 7.70 23.45 -2.54
N ARG A 322 8.35 22.28 -2.73
CA ARG A 322 9.38 22.06 -3.76
C ARG A 322 8.85 22.11 -5.18
N PHE A 323 7.56 21.90 -5.37
CA PHE A 323 6.89 21.99 -6.68
C PHE A 323 6.46 23.43 -6.92
N ASP A 324 7.35 24.23 -7.46
CA ASP A 324 7.25 25.69 -7.53
C ASP A 324 7.11 26.24 -8.96
N GLY A 325 7.10 25.35 -9.98
CA GLY A 325 7.07 25.73 -11.39
C GLY A 325 8.39 26.27 -11.93
N ILE A 326 9.50 26.13 -11.16
CA ILE A 326 10.82 26.65 -11.54
C ILE A 326 11.82 25.52 -11.76
N ARG A 327 11.99 24.64 -10.74
CA ARG A 327 13.06 23.61 -10.75
C ARG A 327 12.69 22.40 -11.59
N TYR A 328 11.46 21.95 -11.50
CA TYR A 328 10.90 20.80 -12.24
C TYR A 328 9.39 20.79 -12.09
N GLY A 329 8.73 19.97 -12.91
CA GLY A 329 7.29 19.80 -12.93
C GLY A 329 6.59 20.89 -13.74
N HIS A 330 5.25 20.83 -13.71
CA HIS A 330 4.38 21.73 -14.47
C HIS A 330 4.69 23.20 -14.22
N ARG A 331 4.87 23.97 -15.30
CA ARG A 331 4.96 25.42 -15.28
C ARG A 331 3.87 26.01 -16.16
N SER A 332 3.08 26.94 -15.61
CA SER A 332 2.08 27.65 -16.39
C SER A 332 2.69 28.43 -17.55
N ASN A 333 2.05 28.38 -18.71
CA ASN A 333 2.44 29.15 -19.88
C ASN A 333 1.95 30.60 -19.84
N ASN A 334 1.04 30.94 -18.90
CA ASN A 334 0.41 32.24 -18.77
C ASN A 334 0.97 32.99 -17.56
N VAL A 335 2.26 33.33 -17.60
CA VAL A 335 3.00 34.00 -16.52
C VAL A 335 3.58 35.32 -16.99
N GLU A 336 3.34 36.39 -16.23
CA GLU A 336 3.88 37.72 -16.47
C GLU A 336 4.86 38.13 -15.36
N THR A 337 4.65 37.65 -14.16
CA THR A 337 5.46 37.96 -12.96
C THR A 337 6.01 36.70 -12.31
N LEU A 338 7.00 36.85 -11.42
CA LEU A 338 7.51 35.75 -10.61
C LEU A 338 6.40 35.15 -9.70
N GLU A 339 5.51 36.02 -9.18
CA GLU A 339 4.37 35.56 -8.38
C GLU A 339 3.42 34.69 -9.22
N ASP A 340 3.17 35.04 -10.48
CA ASP A 340 2.39 34.23 -11.40
C ASP A 340 2.98 32.83 -11.62
N VAL A 341 4.30 32.72 -11.68
CA VAL A 341 4.96 31.42 -11.82
C VAL A 341 4.54 30.49 -10.67
N TYR A 342 4.63 30.95 -9.43
CA TYR A 342 4.24 30.16 -8.27
C TYR A 342 2.73 29.90 -8.24
N VAL A 343 1.93 30.95 -8.31
CA VAL A 343 0.49 30.86 -8.11
C VAL A 343 -0.18 30.05 -9.22
N LYS A 344 0.10 30.39 -10.49
CA LYS A 344 -0.57 29.74 -11.62
C LYS A 344 -0.08 28.32 -11.82
N SER A 345 1.22 28.05 -11.72
CA SER A 345 1.76 26.69 -11.88
C SER A 345 1.20 25.71 -10.82
N ARG A 346 1.15 26.15 -9.56
CA ARG A 346 0.60 25.34 -8.48
C ARG A 346 -0.92 25.22 -8.56
N SER A 347 -1.63 26.25 -8.98
CA SER A 347 -3.08 26.22 -9.17
C SER A 347 -3.51 25.30 -10.31
N GLU A 348 -2.75 25.23 -11.38
CA GLU A 348 -3.00 24.38 -12.55
C GLU A 348 -2.50 22.95 -12.34
N GLY A 349 -1.35 22.78 -11.68
CA GLY A 349 -0.63 21.52 -11.54
C GLY A 349 -1.20 20.61 -10.44
N PHE A 350 -1.76 21.18 -9.36
CA PHE A 350 -2.33 20.40 -8.25
C PHE A 350 -3.85 20.27 -8.35
N GLY A 351 -4.35 19.08 -8.07
CA GLY A 351 -5.76 18.78 -7.90
C GLY A 351 -6.34 19.36 -6.60
N MET A 352 -7.67 19.30 -6.47
CA MET A 352 -8.39 19.97 -5.38
C MET A 352 -8.05 19.40 -4.00
N GLU A 353 -7.94 18.08 -3.86
CA GLU A 353 -7.62 17.44 -2.57
C GLU A 353 -6.22 17.81 -2.08
N VAL A 354 -5.24 17.83 -2.98
CA VAL A 354 -3.85 18.25 -2.67
C VAL A 354 -3.83 19.72 -2.21
N LYS A 355 -4.52 20.61 -2.94
CA LYS A 355 -4.65 22.02 -2.55
C LYS A 355 -5.29 22.18 -1.16
N ARG A 356 -6.36 21.43 -0.87
CA ARG A 356 -7.01 21.43 0.43
C ARG A 356 -6.04 21.06 1.55
N ARG A 357 -5.27 19.99 1.39
CA ARG A 357 -4.31 19.54 2.41
C ARG A 357 -3.14 20.50 2.58
N ILE A 358 -2.64 21.10 1.50
CA ILE A 358 -1.63 22.16 1.59
C ILE A 358 -2.14 23.34 2.41
N MET A 359 -3.36 23.80 2.17
CA MET A 359 -3.95 24.93 2.91
C MET A 359 -4.19 24.60 4.38
N LEU A 360 -4.74 23.43 4.69
CA LEU A 360 -4.93 22.95 6.06
C LEU A 360 -3.61 22.85 6.82
N GLY A 361 -2.58 22.32 6.16
CA GLY A 361 -1.23 22.21 6.74
C GLY A 361 -0.59 23.57 6.98
N THR A 362 -0.70 24.49 6.03
CA THR A 362 -0.20 25.86 6.16
C THR A 362 -0.89 26.56 7.33
N PHE A 363 -2.20 26.39 7.48
CA PHE A 363 -2.96 26.95 8.60
C PHE A 363 -2.47 26.36 9.93
N SER A 364 -2.37 25.04 10.06
CA SER A 364 -1.98 24.39 11.31
C SER A 364 -0.54 24.68 11.75
N LEU A 365 0.33 25.06 10.80
CA LEU A 365 1.72 25.48 11.08
C LEU A 365 1.87 27.00 11.29
N SER A 366 0.83 27.79 11.05
CA SER A 366 0.92 29.25 11.16
C SER A 366 1.05 29.74 12.59
N SER A 367 1.62 30.94 12.75
CA SER A 367 1.80 31.60 14.04
C SER A 367 0.45 31.75 14.75
N GLY A 368 0.40 31.36 16.03
CA GLY A 368 -0.82 31.36 16.85
C GLY A 368 -1.65 30.08 16.80
N TYR A 369 -1.47 29.23 15.77
CA TYR A 369 -2.20 27.96 15.63
C TYR A 369 -1.32 26.72 15.84
N TYR A 370 0.00 26.85 15.71
CA TYR A 370 0.96 25.75 15.82
C TYR A 370 0.80 24.94 17.12
N ASP A 371 0.74 25.61 18.27
CA ASP A 371 0.60 24.93 19.57
C ASP A 371 -0.76 24.26 19.74
N ALA A 372 -1.83 24.88 19.25
CA ALA A 372 -3.19 24.38 19.38
C ALA A 372 -3.48 23.18 18.47
N TYR A 373 -2.83 23.11 17.31
CA TYR A 373 -3.07 22.06 16.31
C TYR A 373 -1.88 21.10 16.17
N PHE A 374 -0.78 21.52 15.55
CA PHE A 374 0.33 20.60 15.20
C PHE A 374 0.98 19.98 16.43
N LYS A 375 1.35 20.79 17.41
CA LYS A 375 1.94 20.32 18.66
C LYS A 375 0.98 19.42 19.44
N LYS A 376 -0.31 19.78 19.49
CA LYS A 376 -1.35 18.99 20.14
C LYS A 376 -1.54 17.64 19.45
N ALA A 377 -1.56 17.59 18.13
CA ALA A 377 -1.64 16.35 17.35
C ALA A 377 -0.43 15.44 17.62
N GLY A 378 0.79 16.00 17.75
CA GLY A 378 1.99 15.26 18.15
C GLY A 378 1.89 14.65 19.56
N GLN A 379 1.26 15.35 20.51
CA GLN A 379 0.99 14.81 21.86
C GLN A 379 -0.02 13.65 21.80
N VAL A 380 -1.08 13.80 21.01
CA VAL A 380 -2.07 12.73 20.80
C VAL A 380 -1.42 11.50 20.13
N ARG A 381 -0.54 11.72 19.13
CA ARG A 381 0.25 10.65 18.53
C ARG A 381 1.03 9.85 19.59
N THR A 382 1.62 10.54 20.57
CA THR A 382 2.36 9.89 21.66
C THR A 382 1.44 9.01 22.52
N LEU A 383 0.23 9.47 22.85
CA LEU A 383 -0.75 8.68 23.62
C LEU A 383 -1.21 7.42 22.85
N ILE A 384 -1.45 7.55 21.54
CA ILE A 384 -1.78 6.41 20.68
C ILE A 384 -0.64 5.38 20.67
N LYS A 385 0.63 5.83 20.53
CA LYS A 385 1.81 4.94 20.63
C LYS A 385 1.88 4.21 21.98
N GLN A 386 1.55 4.89 23.08
CA GLN A 386 1.54 4.30 24.41
C GLN A 386 0.45 3.24 24.59
N ASP A 387 -0.74 3.43 23.98
CA ASP A 387 -1.80 2.41 24.00
C ASP A 387 -1.31 1.11 23.36
N PHE A 388 -0.74 1.20 22.15
CA PHE A 388 -0.18 0.03 21.47
C PHE A 388 0.97 -0.61 22.27
N ALA A 389 1.90 0.19 22.78
CA ALA A 389 3.03 -0.31 23.55
C ALA A 389 2.56 -1.12 24.77
N LYS A 390 1.54 -0.64 25.50
CA LYS A 390 0.93 -1.34 26.62
C LYS A 390 0.29 -2.68 26.23
N VAL A 391 -0.38 -2.75 25.09
CA VAL A 391 -0.95 -4.00 24.59
C VAL A 391 0.16 -5.00 24.27
N PHE A 392 1.22 -4.56 23.57
CA PHE A 392 2.35 -5.42 23.20
C PHE A 392 3.25 -5.85 24.36
N GLU A 393 3.00 -5.41 25.61
CA GLU A 393 3.63 -6.01 26.79
C GLU A 393 3.14 -7.45 27.06
N ASN A 394 1.92 -7.79 26.61
CA ASN A 394 1.28 -9.06 26.92
C ASN A 394 0.75 -9.82 25.70
N TYR A 395 0.75 -9.22 24.52
CA TYR A 395 0.20 -9.80 23.30
C TYR A 395 1.23 -9.74 22.16
N ASP A 396 1.20 -10.76 21.30
CA ASP A 396 2.06 -10.87 20.14
C ASP A 396 1.51 -10.06 18.95
N LEU A 397 0.19 -10.06 18.79
CA LEU A 397 -0.50 -9.41 17.70
C LEU A 397 -1.80 -8.72 18.17
N ILE A 398 -2.28 -7.80 17.34
CA ILE A 398 -3.62 -7.22 17.45
C ILE A 398 -4.39 -7.61 16.18
N LEU A 399 -5.62 -8.08 16.34
CA LEU A 399 -6.56 -8.40 15.26
C LEU A 399 -7.67 -7.35 15.22
N GLY A 400 -8.05 -6.93 14.02
CA GLY A 400 -9.18 -6.02 13.81
C GLY A 400 -9.62 -5.95 12.35
N PRO A 401 -10.68 -5.18 12.06
CA PRO A 401 -11.05 -4.85 10.69
C PRO A 401 -10.02 -3.89 10.07
N VAL A 402 -9.90 -3.92 8.75
CA VAL A 402 -9.07 -2.96 8.00
C VAL A 402 -9.83 -1.66 7.81
N THR A 403 -11.08 -1.78 7.40
CA THR A 403 -11.98 -0.67 7.01
C THR A 403 -13.31 -0.79 7.74
N THR A 404 -14.05 0.31 7.78
CA THR A 404 -15.37 0.33 8.41
C THR A 404 -16.47 -0.29 7.53
N SER A 405 -16.24 -0.44 6.22
CA SER A 405 -17.17 -1.02 5.24
C SER A 405 -16.42 -1.76 4.14
N ALA A 406 -17.12 -2.47 3.28
CA ALA A 406 -16.62 -2.90 1.98
C ALA A 406 -16.52 -1.72 1.00
N ALA A 407 -16.06 -1.97 -0.25
CA ALA A 407 -15.88 -0.95 -1.27
C ALA A 407 -17.19 -0.21 -1.60
N PHE A 408 -17.13 1.12 -1.60
CA PHE A 408 -18.27 1.98 -1.93
C PHE A 408 -18.28 2.34 -3.43
N GLY A 409 -19.37 2.96 -3.89
CA GLY A 409 -19.55 3.34 -5.29
C GLY A 409 -18.62 4.47 -5.74
N LEU A 410 -18.21 4.46 -7.01
CA LEU A 410 -17.52 5.59 -7.64
C LEU A 410 -18.34 6.87 -7.48
N GLY A 411 -17.72 7.96 -7.04
CA GLY A 411 -18.35 9.26 -6.80
C GLY A 411 -19.14 9.39 -5.50
N ALA A 412 -19.30 8.31 -4.71
CA ALA A 412 -20.16 8.32 -3.52
C ALA A 412 -19.74 9.35 -2.46
N HIS A 413 -18.46 9.67 -2.37
CA HIS A 413 -17.90 10.62 -1.38
C HIS A 413 -17.25 11.86 -2.03
N SER A 414 -17.58 12.17 -3.29
CA SER A 414 -17.00 13.32 -4.00
C SER A 414 -17.23 14.65 -3.29
N ASP A 415 -18.38 14.81 -2.65
CA ASP A 415 -18.78 16.04 -1.98
C ASP A 415 -18.65 15.98 -0.44
N ASP A 416 -18.21 14.82 0.11
CA ASP A 416 -18.02 14.63 1.55
C ASP A 416 -16.60 14.11 1.87
N PRO A 417 -15.62 15.01 2.02
CA PRO A 417 -14.26 14.63 2.38
C PRO A 417 -14.16 13.91 3.73
N ILE A 418 -15.09 14.18 4.67
CA ILE A 418 -15.06 13.56 6.00
C ILE A 418 -15.44 12.08 5.90
N ALA A 419 -16.47 11.75 5.11
CA ALA A 419 -16.84 10.36 4.85
C ALA A 419 -15.68 9.56 4.21
N MET A 420 -14.96 10.17 3.25
CA MET A 420 -13.75 9.58 2.68
C MET A 420 -12.67 9.34 3.75
N TYR A 421 -12.47 10.30 4.66
CA TYR A 421 -11.47 10.19 5.73
C TYR A 421 -11.80 9.11 6.75
N MET A 422 -13.08 8.85 6.99
CA MET A 422 -13.54 7.79 7.92
C MET A 422 -13.23 6.39 7.41
N ALA A 423 -13.00 6.19 6.13
CA ALA A 423 -12.55 4.90 5.58
C ALA A 423 -11.19 4.46 6.17
N ASP A 424 -10.35 5.40 6.61
CA ASP A 424 -9.02 5.16 7.18
C ASP A 424 -9.02 5.10 8.73
N LEU A 425 -10.21 5.12 9.37
CA LEU A 425 -10.35 5.18 10.84
C LEU A 425 -9.53 4.12 11.58
N LEU A 426 -9.50 2.91 11.05
CA LEU A 426 -8.90 1.74 11.70
C LEU A 426 -7.44 1.49 11.31
N THR A 427 -6.96 2.14 10.24
CA THR A 427 -5.59 2.00 9.74
C THR A 427 -4.66 3.11 10.23
N VAL A 428 -5.17 4.33 10.33
CA VAL A 428 -4.42 5.54 10.72
C VAL A 428 -3.69 5.43 12.06
N PRO A 429 -4.27 4.89 13.15
CA PRO A 429 -3.57 4.76 14.42
C PRO A 429 -2.28 3.93 14.32
N VAL A 430 -2.27 2.91 13.45
CA VAL A 430 -1.10 2.06 13.18
C VAL A 430 0.04 2.86 12.53
N ASN A 431 -0.28 3.77 11.58
CA ASN A 431 0.70 4.67 10.97
C ASN A 431 1.25 5.68 11.98
N LEU A 432 0.37 6.29 12.78
CA LEU A 432 0.78 7.22 13.86
C LEU A 432 1.72 6.55 14.84
N ALA A 433 1.51 5.27 15.13
CA ALA A 433 2.39 4.48 15.97
C ALA A 433 3.67 4.00 15.26
N GLY A 434 3.70 3.95 13.92
CA GLY A 434 4.85 3.43 13.15
C GLY A 434 4.94 1.91 13.09
N LEU A 435 3.88 1.20 13.45
CA LEU A 435 3.83 -0.26 13.57
C LEU A 435 3.63 -0.96 12.22
N PRO A 436 4.10 -2.21 12.07
CA PRO A 436 3.79 -3.05 10.91
C PRO A 436 2.37 -3.61 10.99
N ALA A 437 1.70 -3.75 9.84
CA ALA A 437 0.40 -4.41 9.76
C ALA A 437 0.12 -4.94 8.36
N ILE A 438 -0.59 -6.07 8.29
CA ILE A 438 -1.02 -6.72 7.05
C ILE A 438 -2.55 -6.73 6.95
N SER A 439 -3.05 -6.56 5.74
CA SER A 439 -4.44 -6.86 5.37
C SER A 439 -4.49 -8.21 4.66
N VAL A 440 -5.39 -9.09 5.09
CA VAL A 440 -5.58 -10.42 4.50
C VAL A 440 -7.07 -10.61 4.18
N PRO A 441 -7.44 -11.19 3.02
CA PRO A 441 -8.83 -11.49 2.70
C PRO A 441 -9.49 -12.40 3.75
N ALA A 442 -10.67 -12.02 4.24
CA ALA A 442 -11.36 -12.73 5.33
C ALA A 442 -12.82 -13.10 5.02
N GLY A 443 -13.26 -12.85 3.81
CA GLY A 443 -14.61 -13.18 3.37
C GLY A 443 -15.15 -12.22 2.32
N PHE A 444 -16.44 -12.31 2.10
CA PHE A 444 -17.18 -11.48 1.15
C PHE A 444 -18.50 -11.06 1.79
N THR A 445 -18.97 -9.86 1.44
CA THR A 445 -20.32 -9.39 1.79
C THR A 445 -21.39 -10.17 1.04
N ASN A 446 -22.64 -9.97 1.39
CA ASN A 446 -23.78 -10.52 0.66
C ASN A 446 -23.84 -10.01 -0.81
N GLU A 447 -23.26 -8.85 -1.09
CA GLU A 447 -23.09 -8.30 -2.45
C GLU A 447 -21.90 -8.91 -3.21
N GLY A 448 -21.11 -9.77 -2.57
CA GLY A 448 -19.93 -10.41 -3.18
C GLY A 448 -18.66 -9.54 -3.16
N LEU A 449 -18.64 -8.44 -2.42
CA LEU A 449 -17.47 -7.59 -2.27
C LEU A 449 -16.52 -8.12 -1.20
N PRO A 450 -15.19 -8.06 -1.39
CA PRO A 450 -14.24 -8.54 -0.42
C PRO A 450 -14.26 -7.78 0.92
N VAL A 451 -13.94 -8.51 1.99
CA VAL A 451 -13.70 -7.98 3.33
C VAL A 451 -12.34 -8.49 3.81
N GLY A 452 -11.51 -7.61 4.36
CA GLY A 452 -10.21 -7.94 4.92
C GLY A 452 -10.17 -7.85 6.45
N ILE A 453 -9.32 -8.68 7.07
CA ILE A 453 -8.87 -8.51 8.46
C ILE A 453 -7.50 -7.85 8.49
N GLN A 454 -7.21 -7.13 9.58
CA GLN A 454 -5.91 -6.54 9.84
C GLN A 454 -5.22 -7.26 11.01
N LEU A 455 -3.96 -7.68 10.80
CA LEU A 455 -3.07 -8.14 11.85
C LEU A 455 -1.98 -7.09 12.05
N ILE A 456 -1.85 -6.57 13.27
CA ILE A 456 -0.87 -5.54 13.65
C ILE A 456 0.14 -6.19 14.58
N GLY A 457 1.44 -6.02 14.31
CA GLY A 457 2.52 -6.50 15.15
C GLY A 457 3.30 -5.38 15.83
N ASN A 458 4.14 -5.75 16.77
CA ASN A 458 5.11 -4.82 17.35
C ASN A 458 6.21 -4.48 16.33
N TYR A 459 7.02 -3.47 16.62
CA TYR A 459 8.11 -3.03 15.73
C TYR A 459 9.02 -4.19 15.32
N PHE A 460 9.23 -4.34 14.02
CA PHE A 460 10.08 -5.36 13.41
C PHE A 460 9.63 -6.81 13.67
N GLN A 461 8.34 -7.02 13.95
CA GLN A 461 7.74 -8.33 14.11
C GLN A 461 6.94 -8.76 12.85
N GLU A 462 7.38 -8.34 11.68
CA GLU A 462 6.75 -8.72 10.41
C GLU A 462 6.67 -10.24 10.26
N LYS A 463 7.68 -10.99 10.74
CA LYS A 463 7.68 -12.46 10.68
C LYS A 463 6.53 -13.06 11.49
N THR A 464 6.25 -12.53 12.69
CA THR A 464 5.12 -12.96 13.53
C THR A 464 3.78 -12.69 12.85
N ILE A 465 3.66 -11.50 12.19
CA ILE A 465 2.47 -11.16 11.40
C ILE A 465 2.29 -12.15 10.26
N TYR A 466 3.34 -12.44 9.47
CA TYR A 466 3.27 -13.38 8.36
C TYR A 466 2.92 -14.80 8.82
N GLN A 467 3.42 -15.24 9.97
CA GLN A 467 3.10 -16.56 10.51
C GLN A 467 1.60 -16.70 10.80
N ALA A 468 1.00 -15.69 11.46
CA ALA A 468 -0.44 -15.69 11.75
C ALA A 468 -1.29 -15.48 10.48
N ALA A 469 -0.87 -14.60 9.59
CA ALA A 469 -1.54 -14.37 8.31
C ALA A 469 -1.54 -15.63 7.45
N TYR A 470 -0.42 -16.35 7.38
CA TYR A 470 -0.28 -17.60 6.66
C TYR A 470 -1.16 -18.70 7.27
N ALA A 471 -1.18 -18.83 8.59
CA ALA A 471 -2.06 -19.78 9.27
C ALA A 471 -3.55 -19.55 8.89
N PHE A 472 -3.98 -18.29 8.89
CA PHE A 472 -5.33 -17.92 8.50
C PHE A 472 -5.63 -18.19 7.02
N GLU A 473 -4.69 -17.84 6.14
CA GLU A 473 -4.81 -18.10 4.69
C GLU A 473 -4.95 -19.59 4.40
N GLN A 474 -4.12 -20.45 5.03
CA GLN A 474 -4.16 -21.90 4.83
C GLN A 474 -5.43 -22.57 5.41
N ALA A 475 -6.07 -21.97 6.39
CA ALA A 475 -7.34 -22.44 6.96
C ALA A 475 -8.56 -22.00 6.12
N ASN A 476 -8.35 -21.16 5.10
CA ASN A 476 -9.41 -20.57 4.29
C ASN A 476 -9.03 -20.59 2.80
N ASP A 477 -10.02 -20.50 1.94
CA ASP A 477 -9.88 -20.47 0.48
C ASP A 477 -10.24 -19.10 -0.16
N TYR A 478 -10.34 -18.03 0.66
CA TYR A 478 -10.75 -16.71 0.17
C TYR A 478 -9.81 -16.16 -0.90
N TYR A 479 -8.52 -16.39 -0.78
CA TYR A 479 -7.48 -15.97 -1.72
C TYR A 479 -7.55 -16.69 -3.09
N LEU A 480 -8.29 -17.81 -3.19
CA LEU A 480 -8.49 -18.54 -4.45
C LEU A 480 -9.58 -17.91 -5.33
N ARG A 481 -10.48 -17.13 -4.73
CA ARG A 481 -11.53 -16.45 -5.50
C ARG A 481 -10.95 -15.40 -6.42
N ARG A 482 -11.60 -15.19 -7.56
CA ARG A 482 -11.20 -14.27 -8.61
C ARG A 482 -12.39 -13.40 -9.03
N PRO A 483 -12.17 -12.10 -9.30
CA PRO A 483 -13.18 -11.28 -9.96
C PRO A 483 -13.44 -11.85 -11.37
N GLN A 484 -14.67 -11.66 -11.85
CA GLN A 484 -15.07 -12.02 -13.22
C GLN A 484 -15.11 -10.74 -14.06
N LEU A 485 -14.12 -10.54 -14.94
CA LEU A 485 -13.93 -9.34 -15.77
C LEU A 485 -14.29 -9.58 -17.25
#